data_5d9e481ca1adb7894e15cabd224a727f
#
_entry.id   5d9e481ca1adb7894e15cabd224a727f
#
_cell.length_a   1.000
_cell.length_b   1.000
_cell.length_c   1.000
_cell.angle_alpha   90.00
_cell.angle_beta   90.00
_cell.angle_gamma   90.00
#
_symmetry.space_group_name_H-M   'P 1'
#
loop_
_entity.id
_entity.type
_entity.pdbx_description
1 polymer ?
#
loop_
_entity_poly.entity_id
_entity_poly.type
_entity_poly.pdbx_seq_one_letter_code
_entity_poly.pdbx_strand_id
1 'polypeptide(L)'
;MYIPENEVRAALTYEALIPAVREALIDYSAGRVVQPARMIMRAGIAEDHRDGWFAVMPVIHGDAMGVKTVTFYRRNADLGIHTHMAIVELLNRATGEPLAVMDGRVITEMRTAAVTAVGFAALAPLHFEKPPRSLGILGSGVQANAHIHALRVVWPELSEIRIWSPTAAHAQRLADATGARTVAIEEAAAAEVVLTVTVSVEPVLRGRWLAPNALVLAVGATGDGARELDDEVMRTSYIVAESRECVARESGDIRHSGAKIEAEIGEILAGIGASSVPGDGRVLYKTVGMAIEDLAAARVVWQARR
;
A
#
# COMPACT_ATOMS: atom_id res chain seq x y z
N MET A 1 -4.25 -27.31 3.25
CA MET A 1 -5.43 -26.83 4.01
C MET A 1 -5.91 -25.52 3.40
N TYR A 2 -7.24 -25.28 3.27
CA TYR A 2 -7.79 -23.97 2.88
C TYR A 2 -8.15 -23.16 4.12
N ILE A 3 -7.77 -21.88 4.16
CA ILE A 3 -8.08 -20.93 5.23
C ILE A 3 -8.98 -19.84 4.65
N PRO A 4 -10.28 -19.83 4.98
CA PRO A 4 -11.24 -18.88 4.43
C PRO A 4 -11.07 -17.47 5.03
N GLU A 5 -11.72 -16.49 4.41
CA GLU A 5 -11.64 -15.06 4.75
C GLU A 5 -11.81 -14.77 6.24
N ASN A 6 -12.85 -15.31 6.85
CA ASN A 6 -13.15 -15.06 8.26
C ASN A 6 -12.04 -15.56 9.20
N GLU A 7 -11.38 -16.66 8.87
CA GLU A 7 -10.28 -17.21 9.65
C GLU A 7 -8.98 -16.44 9.39
N VAL A 8 -8.73 -16.00 8.15
CA VAL A 8 -7.61 -15.09 7.84
C VAL A 8 -7.78 -13.78 8.62
N ARG A 9 -8.97 -13.20 8.61
CA ARG A 9 -9.28 -11.94 9.32
C ARG A 9 -9.11 -12.06 10.84
N ALA A 10 -9.48 -13.21 11.41
CA ALA A 10 -9.34 -13.47 12.85
C ALA A 10 -7.87 -13.66 13.27
N ALA A 11 -7.04 -14.22 12.39
CA ALA A 11 -5.62 -14.51 12.66
C ALA A 11 -4.69 -13.33 12.36
N LEU A 12 -5.07 -12.43 11.44
CA LEU A 12 -4.20 -11.35 10.95
C LEU A 12 -4.54 -10.04 11.65
N THR A 13 -3.70 -9.58 12.57
CA THR A 13 -3.80 -8.28 13.23
C THR A 13 -2.69 -7.34 12.78
N TYR A 14 -2.89 -6.02 12.87
CA TYR A 14 -1.85 -5.06 12.49
C TYR A 14 -0.64 -5.11 13.44
N GLU A 15 -0.86 -5.41 14.72
CA GLU A 15 0.19 -5.56 15.73
C GLU A 15 1.17 -6.69 15.38
N ALA A 16 0.68 -7.78 14.79
CA ALA A 16 1.51 -8.89 14.32
C ALA A 16 2.06 -8.64 12.90
N LEU A 17 1.26 -8.01 12.04
CA LEU A 17 1.58 -7.86 10.62
C LEU A 17 2.62 -6.76 10.36
N ILE A 18 2.53 -5.61 11.05
CA ILE A 18 3.44 -4.48 10.83
C ILE A 18 4.90 -4.87 11.09
N PRO A 19 5.26 -5.52 12.20
CA PRO A 19 6.63 -6.02 12.41
C PRO A 19 7.07 -7.02 11.34
N ALA A 20 6.21 -7.95 10.93
CA ALA A 20 6.54 -8.94 9.91
C ALA A 20 6.81 -8.30 8.53
N VAL A 21 6.00 -7.32 8.15
CA VAL A 21 6.20 -6.54 6.92
C VAL A 21 7.48 -5.69 7.00
N ARG A 22 7.77 -5.09 8.16
CA ARG A 22 9.01 -4.33 8.37
C ARG A 22 10.25 -5.18 8.09
N GLU A 23 10.33 -6.37 8.66
CA GLU A 23 11.45 -7.29 8.42
C GLU A 23 11.51 -7.74 6.96
N ALA A 24 10.35 -8.01 6.33
CA ALA A 24 10.25 -8.37 4.92
C ALA A 24 10.82 -7.27 4.00
N LEU A 25 10.55 -6.00 4.27
CA LEU A 25 11.08 -4.86 3.50
C LEU A 25 12.59 -4.69 3.69
N ILE A 26 13.10 -4.87 4.92
CA ILE A 26 14.55 -4.88 5.19
C ILE A 26 15.24 -6.00 4.42
N ASP A 27 14.67 -7.20 4.46
CA ASP A 27 15.23 -8.38 3.79
C ASP A 27 15.18 -8.24 2.26
N TYR A 28 14.15 -7.59 1.74
CA TYR A 28 14.05 -7.30 0.31
C TYR A 28 15.17 -6.36 -0.15
N SER A 29 15.33 -5.22 0.50
CA SER A 29 16.37 -4.24 0.15
C SER A 29 17.80 -4.77 0.39
N ALA A 30 17.95 -5.74 1.28
CA ALA A 30 19.21 -6.44 1.50
C ALA A 30 19.51 -7.59 0.49
N GLY A 31 18.63 -7.81 -0.49
CA GLY A 31 18.80 -8.84 -1.52
C GLY A 31 18.57 -10.28 -1.01
N ARG A 32 17.91 -10.47 0.12
CA ARG A 32 17.61 -11.78 0.70
C ARG A 32 16.29 -12.40 0.22
N VAL A 33 15.57 -11.72 -0.64
CA VAL A 33 14.28 -12.15 -1.21
C VAL A 33 14.45 -12.49 -2.68
N VAL A 34 13.93 -13.64 -3.11
CA VAL A 34 13.82 -13.99 -4.53
C VAL A 34 12.37 -13.74 -4.97
N GLN A 35 12.17 -12.66 -5.70
CA GLN A 35 10.87 -12.23 -6.16
C GLN A 35 11.01 -11.66 -7.58
N PRO A 36 10.52 -12.39 -8.62
CA PRO A 36 10.48 -11.84 -9.96
C PRO A 36 9.41 -10.76 -10.10
N ALA A 37 9.47 -10.04 -11.22
CA ALA A 37 8.38 -9.17 -11.63
C ALA A 37 7.05 -9.92 -11.64
N ARG A 38 5.97 -9.28 -11.14
CA ARG A 38 4.64 -9.89 -11.26
C ARG A 38 4.27 -10.07 -12.72
N MET A 39 3.68 -11.23 -13.03
CA MET A 39 3.08 -11.47 -14.33
C MET A 39 1.66 -10.90 -14.33
N ILE A 40 1.32 -10.06 -15.31
CA ILE A 40 -0.02 -9.50 -15.46
C ILE A 40 -0.56 -9.88 -16.83
N MET A 41 -1.78 -10.43 -16.86
CA MET A 41 -2.49 -10.79 -18.07
C MET A 41 -3.85 -10.10 -18.11
N ARG A 42 -4.29 -9.62 -19.27
CA ARG A 42 -5.66 -9.14 -19.45
C ARG A 42 -6.60 -10.34 -19.44
N ALA A 43 -7.70 -10.26 -18.69
CA ALA A 43 -8.61 -11.36 -18.43
C ALA A 43 -10.06 -11.09 -18.84
N GLY A 44 -10.38 -9.90 -19.36
CA GLY A 44 -11.74 -9.54 -19.81
C GLY A 44 -12.15 -10.37 -21.04
N ILE A 45 -13.41 -10.87 -21.04
CA ILE A 45 -14.00 -11.66 -22.14
C ILE A 45 -14.88 -10.85 -23.10
N ALA A 46 -15.22 -9.60 -22.75
CA ALA A 46 -15.97 -8.71 -23.64
C ALA A 46 -15.05 -8.11 -24.72
N GLU A 47 -15.62 -7.61 -25.83
CA GLU A 47 -14.88 -6.86 -26.86
C GLU A 47 -14.05 -5.71 -26.28
N ASP A 48 -14.47 -5.22 -25.11
CA ASP A 48 -13.78 -4.28 -24.25
C ASP A 48 -12.92 -5.03 -23.19
N HIS A 49 -11.85 -5.69 -23.61
CA HIS A 49 -10.92 -6.43 -22.75
C HIS A 49 -10.26 -5.60 -21.63
N ARG A 50 -10.63 -4.33 -21.44
CA ARG A 50 -10.08 -3.40 -20.45
C ARG A 50 -10.58 -3.65 -19.04
N ASP A 51 -11.56 -4.52 -18.84
CA ASP A 51 -12.34 -4.60 -17.60
C ASP A 51 -11.82 -5.63 -16.59
N GLY A 52 -10.82 -6.40 -16.91
CA GLY A 52 -10.28 -7.37 -15.98
C GLY A 52 -8.81 -7.69 -16.23
N TRP A 53 -8.09 -7.96 -15.17
CA TRP A 53 -6.74 -8.50 -15.23
C TRP A 53 -6.53 -9.59 -14.18
N PHE A 54 -5.59 -10.48 -14.48
CA PHE A 54 -5.11 -11.55 -13.63
C PHE A 54 -3.61 -11.40 -13.44
N ALA A 55 -3.14 -11.43 -12.20
CA ALA A 55 -1.72 -11.37 -11.90
C ALA A 55 -1.26 -12.54 -11.02
N VAL A 56 0.02 -12.94 -11.22
CA VAL A 56 0.71 -13.98 -10.46
C VAL A 56 1.97 -13.38 -9.84
N MET A 57 2.13 -13.55 -8.54
CA MET A 57 3.17 -12.91 -7.73
C MET A 57 3.91 -13.97 -6.89
N PRO A 58 4.88 -14.69 -7.45
CA PRO A 58 5.65 -15.69 -6.71
C PRO A 58 6.77 -15.04 -5.88
N VAL A 59 7.16 -15.70 -4.77
CA VAL A 59 8.22 -15.24 -3.88
C VAL A 59 8.85 -16.40 -3.11
N ILE A 60 10.16 -16.30 -2.84
CA ILE A 60 10.89 -17.18 -1.93
C ILE A 60 11.64 -16.31 -0.91
N HIS A 61 11.45 -16.61 0.37
CA HIS A 61 12.16 -15.92 1.45
C HIS A 61 12.27 -16.80 2.70
N GLY A 62 13.48 -16.84 3.28
CA GLY A 62 13.74 -17.64 4.47
C GLY A 62 13.44 -19.13 4.25
N ASP A 63 12.61 -19.70 5.10
CA ASP A 63 12.15 -21.10 5.07
C ASP A 63 10.85 -21.33 4.30
N ALA A 64 10.26 -20.27 3.72
CA ALA A 64 9.00 -20.32 3.02
C ALA A 64 9.12 -19.89 1.56
N MET A 65 8.20 -20.36 0.76
CA MET A 65 7.89 -19.83 -0.56
C MET A 65 6.38 -19.76 -0.74
N GLY A 66 5.94 -18.93 -1.65
CA GLY A 66 4.51 -18.74 -1.89
C GLY A 66 4.22 -18.05 -3.19
N VAL A 67 2.95 -18.01 -3.51
CA VAL A 67 2.44 -17.27 -4.65
C VAL A 67 1.09 -16.66 -4.32
N LYS A 68 0.93 -15.38 -4.66
CA LYS A 68 -0.41 -14.79 -4.73
C LYS A 68 -0.88 -14.78 -6.18
N THR A 69 -2.08 -15.30 -6.40
CA THR A 69 -2.86 -15.05 -7.60
C THR A 69 -3.96 -14.06 -7.29
N VAL A 70 -4.10 -13.04 -8.14
CA VAL A 70 -5.04 -11.94 -7.91
C VAL A 70 -5.72 -11.53 -9.19
N THR A 71 -7.01 -11.22 -9.09
CA THR A 71 -7.81 -10.66 -10.17
C THR A 71 -8.42 -9.33 -9.76
N PHE A 72 -8.60 -8.46 -10.74
CA PHE A 72 -9.31 -7.20 -10.55
C PHE A 72 -10.30 -6.99 -11.70
N TYR A 73 -11.55 -6.74 -11.34
CA TYR A 73 -12.64 -6.45 -12.26
C TYR A 73 -13.44 -5.26 -11.74
N ARG A 74 -13.30 -4.10 -12.38
CA ARG A 74 -13.97 -2.87 -11.93
C ARG A 74 -15.50 -3.02 -11.89
N ARG A 75 -16.09 -3.67 -12.88
CA ARG A 75 -17.56 -3.87 -12.98
C ARG A 75 -18.15 -4.81 -11.93
N ASN A 76 -17.32 -5.54 -11.19
CA ASN A 76 -17.82 -6.33 -10.06
C ASN A 76 -18.57 -5.48 -9.04
N ALA A 77 -18.23 -4.19 -8.91
CA ALA A 77 -18.94 -3.27 -8.03
C ALA A 77 -20.44 -3.13 -8.41
N ASP A 78 -20.76 -3.12 -9.71
CA ASP A 78 -22.13 -3.03 -10.21
C ASP A 78 -22.93 -4.32 -9.94
N LEU A 79 -22.23 -5.44 -9.74
CA LEU A 79 -22.81 -6.75 -9.43
C LEU A 79 -22.85 -7.04 -7.92
N GLY A 80 -22.40 -6.11 -7.07
CA GLY A 80 -22.28 -6.34 -5.62
C GLY A 80 -21.21 -7.37 -5.25
N ILE A 81 -20.26 -7.65 -6.15
CA ILE A 81 -19.13 -8.57 -5.96
C ILE A 81 -17.86 -7.74 -5.71
N HIS A 82 -16.93 -8.28 -4.93
CA HIS A 82 -15.65 -7.60 -4.72
C HIS A 82 -14.90 -7.40 -6.03
N THR A 83 -14.41 -6.18 -6.25
CA THR A 83 -13.62 -5.84 -7.45
C THR A 83 -12.25 -6.51 -7.46
N HIS A 84 -11.74 -6.85 -6.30
CA HIS A 84 -10.43 -7.49 -6.08
C HIS A 84 -10.64 -8.84 -5.41
N MET A 85 -10.16 -9.91 -6.03
CA MET A 85 -10.19 -11.28 -5.53
C MET A 85 -8.77 -11.85 -5.55
N ALA A 86 -8.39 -12.60 -4.53
CA ALA A 86 -7.06 -13.22 -4.48
C ALA A 86 -7.05 -14.49 -3.65
N ILE A 87 -6.08 -15.36 -3.95
CA ILE A 87 -5.64 -16.44 -3.06
C ILE A 87 -4.13 -16.35 -2.86
N VAL A 88 -3.65 -16.80 -1.71
CA VAL A 88 -2.23 -16.93 -1.39
C VAL A 88 -1.95 -18.38 -1.04
N GLU A 89 -0.99 -18.97 -1.73
CA GLU A 89 -0.43 -20.28 -1.39
C GLU A 89 0.83 -20.11 -0.57
N LEU A 90 0.96 -20.91 0.48
CA LEU A 90 2.14 -21.00 1.33
C LEU A 90 2.71 -22.41 1.24
N LEU A 91 4.01 -22.54 0.97
CA LEU A 91 4.73 -23.79 0.84
C LEU A 91 5.99 -23.81 1.71
N ASN A 92 6.36 -24.97 2.16
CA ASN A 92 7.65 -25.23 2.81
C ASN A 92 8.76 -25.19 1.76
N ARG A 93 9.74 -24.31 1.92
CA ARG A 93 10.83 -24.17 0.94
C ARG A 93 11.75 -25.39 0.88
N ALA A 94 11.94 -26.08 2.01
CA ALA A 94 12.88 -27.22 2.06
C ALA A 94 12.34 -28.48 1.38
N THR A 95 11.01 -28.68 1.42
CA THR A 95 10.36 -29.92 0.93
C THR A 95 9.45 -29.71 -0.27
N GLY A 96 9.02 -28.46 -0.53
CA GLY A 96 7.99 -28.15 -1.52
C GLY A 96 6.57 -28.50 -1.06
N GLU A 97 6.38 -28.91 0.19
CA GLU A 97 5.08 -29.31 0.73
C GLU A 97 4.12 -28.13 0.77
N PRO A 98 2.89 -28.23 0.20
CA PRO A 98 1.86 -27.23 0.36
C PRO A 98 1.37 -27.17 1.83
N LEU A 99 1.57 -26.05 2.49
CA LEU A 99 1.15 -25.84 3.88
C LEU A 99 -0.29 -25.33 3.95
N ALA A 100 -0.60 -24.28 3.18
CA ALA A 100 -1.94 -23.69 3.15
C ALA A 100 -2.23 -22.98 1.83
N VAL A 101 -3.51 -22.89 1.51
CA VAL A 101 -4.11 -21.93 0.57
C VAL A 101 -5.03 -21.02 1.38
N MET A 102 -4.87 -19.71 1.25
CA MET A 102 -5.55 -18.72 2.08
C MET A 102 -6.37 -17.77 1.21
N ASP A 103 -7.47 -17.25 1.77
CA ASP A 103 -8.10 -16.07 1.17
C ASP A 103 -7.09 -14.93 1.09
N GLY A 104 -6.82 -14.46 -0.12
CA GLY A 104 -5.82 -13.42 -0.40
C GLY A 104 -6.39 -12.02 -0.40
N ARG A 105 -7.72 -11.85 -0.35
CA ARG A 105 -8.36 -10.53 -0.36
C ARG A 105 -8.06 -9.77 0.92
N VAL A 106 -8.27 -10.40 2.08
CA VAL A 106 -7.94 -9.82 3.39
C VAL A 106 -6.45 -9.62 3.54
N ILE A 107 -5.64 -10.58 3.11
CA ILE A 107 -4.17 -10.44 3.10
C ILE A 107 -3.78 -9.18 2.32
N THR A 108 -4.27 -9.01 1.09
CA THR A 108 -3.94 -7.84 0.27
C THR A 108 -4.45 -6.53 0.88
N GLU A 109 -5.66 -6.53 1.47
CA GLU A 109 -6.21 -5.38 2.17
C GLU A 109 -5.29 -4.92 3.30
N MET A 110 -4.95 -5.83 4.19
CA MET A 110 -4.22 -5.51 5.42
C MET A 110 -2.72 -5.29 5.19
N ARG A 111 -2.04 -6.12 4.33
CA ARG A 111 -0.60 -5.94 4.10
C ARG A 111 -0.28 -4.62 3.39
N THR A 112 -1.17 -4.15 2.52
CA THR A 112 -0.97 -2.86 1.84
C THR A 112 -1.00 -1.70 2.84
N ALA A 113 -1.94 -1.72 3.78
CA ALA A 113 -1.99 -0.74 4.85
C ALA A 113 -0.81 -0.86 5.83
N ALA A 114 -0.37 -2.08 6.12
CA ALA A 114 0.79 -2.33 6.98
C ALA A 114 2.09 -1.79 6.37
N VAL A 115 2.30 -1.96 5.06
CA VAL A 115 3.47 -1.36 4.35
C VAL A 115 3.49 0.15 4.49
N THR A 116 2.33 0.79 4.32
CA THR A 116 2.21 2.25 4.49
C THR A 116 2.47 2.67 5.94
N ALA A 117 1.96 1.91 6.92
CA ALA A 117 2.21 2.17 8.33
C ALA A 117 3.70 2.02 8.69
N VAL A 118 4.40 1.02 8.15
CA VAL A 118 5.85 0.84 8.29
C VAL A 118 6.59 2.03 7.71
N GLY A 119 6.24 2.48 6.49
CA GLY A 119 6.86 3.64 5.86
C GLY A 119 6.63 4.93 6.66
N PHE A 120 5.40 5.17 7.13
CA PHE A 120 5.09 6.30 8.01
C PHE A 120 5.92 6.26 9.30
N ALA A 121 5.95 5.14 10.01
CA ALA A 121 6.70 4.99 11.26
C ALA A 121 8.21 5.19 11.09
N ALA A 122 8.76 4.86 9.91
CA ALA A 122 10.16 5.08 9.58
C ALA A 122 10.47 6.54 9.20
N LEU A 123 9.59 7.18 8.43
CA LEU A 123 9.85 8.49 7.82
C LEU A 123 9.44 9.67 8.71
N ALA A 124 8.31 9.56 9.42
CA ALA A 124 7.78 10.66 10.21
C ALA A 124 8.77 11.18 11.28
N PRO A 125 9.49 10.33 12.06
CA PRO A 125 10.48 10.80 13.03
C PRO A 125 11.74 11.44 12.39
N LEU A 126 12.03 11.12 11.14
CA LEU A 126 13.17 11.70 10.39
C LEU A 126 12.81 13.03 9.75
N HIS A 127 11.52 13.22 9.43
CA HIS A 127 11.03 14.35 8.67
C HIS A 127 10.42 15.46 9.54
N PHE A 128 9.70 15.12 10.60
CA PHE A 128 9.03 16.09 11.45
C PHE A 128 9.79 16.28 12.76
N GLU A 129 9.99 17.54 13.17
CA GLU A 129 10.52 17.86 14.52
C GLU A 129 9.56 17.44 15.65
N LYS A 130 8.26 17.48 15.39
CA LYS A 130 7.20 17.05 16.30
C LYS A 130 6.28 16.08 15.59
N PRO A 131 5.74 15.07 16.27
CA PRO A 131 4.81 14.14 15.64
C PRO A 131 3.66 14.88 14.95
N PRO A 132 3.38 14.58 13.67
CA PRO A 132 2.25 15.17 12.94
C PRO A 132 0.93 14.74 13.60
N ARG A 133 -0.15 15.50 13.40
CA ARG A 133 -1.44 15.26 14.06
C ARG A 133 -2.61 15.09 13.08
N SER A 134 -2.43 15.48 11.82
CA SER A 134 -3.48 15.50 10.82
C SER A 134 -3.16 14.60 9.63
N LEU A 135 -4.16 13.80 9.24
CA LEU A 135 -4.14 12.91 8.08
C LEU A 135 -5.23 13.34 7.09
N GLY A 136 -4.84 13.69 5.88
CA GLY A 136 -5.75 13.86 4.74
C GLY A 136 -5.79 12.59 3.89
N ILE A 137 -6.97 12.12 3.54
CA ILE A 137 -7.16 10.91 2.73
C ILE A 137 -7.89 11.27 1.45
N LEU A 138 -7.27 10.96 0.31
CA LEU A 138 -7.88 11.03 -1.01
C LEU A 138 -8.28 9.61 -1.45
N GLY A 139 -9.57 9.30 -1.31
CA GLY A 139 -10.17 7.99 -1.51
C GLY A 139 -11.03 7.56 -0.32
N SER A 140 -11.98 6.65 -0.53
CA SER A 140 -12.92 6.19 0.51
C SER A 140 -13.26 4.70 0.38
N GLY A 141 -12.42 3.95 -0.33
CA GLY A 141 -12.59 2.51 -0.53
C GLY A 141 -12.06 1.67 0.63
N VAL A 142 -12.01 0.35 0.42
CA VAL A 142 -11.49 -0.64 1.38
C VAL A 142 -10.09 -0.26 1.87
N GLN A 143 -9.23 0.21 0.97
CA GLN A 143 -7.86 0.62 1.33
C GLN A 143 -7.85 1.85 2.25
N ALA A 144 -8.71 2.84 2.05
CA ALA A 144 -8.78 4.00 2.95
C ALA A 144 -9.11 3.57 4.39
N ASN A 145 -10.10 2.68 4.54
CA ASN A 145 -10.47 2.12 5.85
C ASN A 145 -9.32 1.32 6.48
N ALA A 146 -8.70 0.42 5.73
CA ALA A 146 -7.57 -0.39 6.20
C ALA A 146 -6.39 0.47 6.68
N HIS A 147 -6.06 1.52 5.92
CA HIS A 147 -4.97 2.43 6.27
C HIS A 147 -5.25 3.25 7.54
N ILE A 148 -6.49 3.70 7.78
CA ILE A 148 -6.85 4.36 9.03
C ILE A 148 -6.55 3.46 10.23
N HIS A 149 -6.95 2.19 10.15
CA HIS A 149 -6.70 1.23 11.22
C HIS A 149 -5.22 0.93 11.41
N ALA A 150 -4.46 0.70 10.34
CA ALA A 150 -3.03 0.42 10.40
C ALA A 150 -2.23 1.63 10.95
N LEU A 151 -2.53 2.84 10.48
CA LEU A 151 -1.85 4.05 10.93
C LEU A 151 -2.12 4.35 12.40
N ARG A 152 -3.32 4.10 12.90
CA ARG A 152 -3.63 4.26 14.33
C ARG A 152 -2.80 3.38 15.26
N VAL A 153 -2.30 2.24 14.79
CA VAL A 153 -1.40 1.37 15.56
C VAL A 153 -0.03 2.01 15.78
N VAL A 154 0.47 2.74 14.78
CA VAL A 154 1.83 3.31 14.79
C VAL A 154 1.87 4.82 15.04
N TRP A 155 0.72 5.47 15.09
CA TRP A 155 0.60 6.92 15.18
C TRP A 155 -0.41 7.35 16.27
N PRO A 156 -0.02 7.26 17.54
CA PRO A 156 -0.90 7.59 18.67
C PRO A 156 -1.30 9.09 18.73
N GLU A 157 -0.51 9.98 18.13
CA GLU A 157 -0.78 11.41 18.07
C GLU A 157 -1.81 11.81 17.01
N LEU A 158 -2.23 10.88 16.14
CA LEU A 158 -3.23 11.12 15.10
C LEU A 158 -4.57 11.55 15.72
N SER A 159 -4.90 12.80 15.61
CA SER A 159 -6.09 13.38 16.22
C SER A 159 -7.11 13.93 15.22
N GLU A 160 -6.71 14.17 13.97
CA GLU A 160 -7.58 14.70 12.94
C GLU A 160 -7.45 13.87 11.64
N ILE A 161 -8.58 13.36 11.16
CA ILE A 161 -8.65 12.64 9.87
C ILE A 161 -9.65 13.38 8.97
N ARG A 162 -9.18 13.81 7.80
CA ARG A 162 -9.94 14.49 6.77
C ARG A 162 -10.07 13.58 5.55
N ILE A 163 -11.29 13.35 5.08
CA ILE A 163 -11.55 12.44 3.95
C ILE A 163 -12.17 13.21 2.79
N TRP A 164 -11.62 13.00 1.63
CA TRP A 164 -12.24 13.38 0.36
C TRP A 164 -12.39 12.18 -0.56
N SER A 165 -13.50 12.14 -1.28
CA SER A 165 -13.76 11.18 -2.36
C SER A 165 -14.66 11.81 -3.41
N PRO A 166 -14.54 11.45 -4.71
CA PRO A 166 -15.45 11.96 -5.73
C PRO A 166 -16.91 11.58 -5.48
N THR A 167 -17.16 10.52 -4.71
CA THR A 167 -18.49 10.13 -4.25
C THR A 167 -18.68 10.51 -2.79
N ALA A 168 -19.32 11.65 -2.54
CA ALA A 168 -19.52 12.20 -1.20
C ALA A 168 -20.16 11.21 -0.21
N ALA A 169 -21.14 10.41 -0.66
CA ALA A 169 -21.78 9.40 0.18
C ALA A 169 -20.82 8.27 0.62
N HIS A 170 -19.80 7.94 -0.17
CA HIS A 170 -18.77 6.98 0.22
C HIS A 170 -17.83 7.59 1.26
N ALA A 171 -17.42 8.86 1.08
CA ALA A 171 -16.61 9.59 2.04
C ALA A 171 -17.34 9.69 3.38
N GLN A 172 -18.63 10.02 3.37
CA GLN A 172 -19.42 10.16 4.59
C GLN A 172 -19.54 8.83 5.36
N ARG A 173 -19.85 7.71 4.66
CA ARG A 173 -19.90 6.39 5.32
C ARG A 173 -18.57 6.02 6.00
N LEU A 174 -17.45 6.30 5.35
CA LEU A 174 -16.14 6.04 5.94
C LEU A 174 -15.88 6.96 7.13
N ALA A 175 -16.24 8.24 7.03
CA ALA A 175 -16.09 9.21 8.10
C ALA A 175 -16.90 8.80 9.34
N ASP A 176 -18.17 8.41 9.17
CA ASP A 176 -19.05 7.95 10.26
C ASP A 176 -18.49 6.70 10.94
N ALA A 177 -17.92 5.75 10.16
CA ALA A 177 -17.35 4.52 10.70
C ALA A 177 -16.02 4.73 11.45
N THR A 178 -15.29 5.80 11.15
CA THR A 178 -13.93 5.99 11.65
C THR A 178 -13.74 7.21 12.56
N GLY A 179 -14.78 8.02 12.73
CA GLY A 179 -14.68 9.28 13.48
C GLY A 179 -13.91 10.38 12.73
N ALA A 180 -13.78 10.24 11.42
CA ALA A 180 -13.19 11.25 10.54
C ALA A 180 -14.23 12.29 10.11
N ARG A 181 -13.79 13.34 9.40
CA ARG A 181 -14.71 14.30 8.78
C ARG A 181 -14.50 14.37 7.27
N THR A 182 -15.58 14.60 6.55
CA THR A 182 -15.54 14.86 5.10
C THR A 182 -15.23 16.32 4.84
N VAL A 183 -14.37 16.57 3.86
CA VAL A 183 -13.89 17.92 3.52
C VAL A 183 -13.73 18.10 2.01
N ALA A 184 -13.45 19.33 1.56
CA ALA A 184 -12.99 19.59 0.19
C ALA A 184 -11.61 18.95 -0.05
N ILE A 185 -11.29 18.66 -1.32
CA ILE A 185 -10.03 18.00 -1.67
C ILE A 185 -8.81 18.82 -1.25
N GLU A 186 -8.88 20.12 -1.40
CA GLU A 186 -7.82 21.05 -1.02
C GLU A 186 -7.57 21.02 0.49
N GLU A 187 -8.62 20.91 1.29
CA GLU A 187 -8.52 20.84 2.74
C GLU A 187 -7.97 19.49 3.22
N ALA A 188 -8.32 18.38 2.54
CA ALA A 188 -7.70 17.08 2.79
C ALA A 188 -6.21 17.11 2.42
N ALA A 189 -5.86 17.67 1.26
CA ALA A 189 -4.49 17.77 0.78
C ALA A 189 -3.59 18.71 1.62
N ALA A 190 -4.17 19.64 2.37
CA ALA A 190 -3.43 20.56 3.25
C ALA A 190 -3.06 19.95 4.61
N ALA A 191 -3.34 18.68 4.87
CA ALA A 191 -2.93 17.98 6.09
C ALA A 191 -1.39 17.78 6.13
N GLU A 192 -0.83 17.56 7.33
CA GLU A 192 0.60 17.29 7.51
C GLU A 192 1.02 15.99 6.81
N VAL A 193 0.16 14.97 6.88
CA VAL A 193 0.33 13.71 6.18
C VAL A 193 -0.84 13.52 5.21
N VAL A 194 -0.55 13.18 3.96
CA VAL A 194 -1.56 12.97 2.92
C VAL A 194 -1.46 11.57 2.35
N LEU A 195 -2.55 10.83 2.39
CA LEU A 195 -2.67 9.47 1.85
C LEU A 195 -3.50 9.49 0.55
N THR A 196 -2.95 8.94 -0.53
CA THR A 196 -3.70 8.70 -1.77
C THR A 196 -3.93 7.21 -1.99
N VAL A 197 -5.21 6.82 -2.09
CA VAL A 197 -5.67 5.41 -2.21
C VAL A 197 -6.81 5.31 -3.22
N THR A 198 -6.58 5.84 -4.42
CA THR A 198 -7.59 5.88 -5.48
C THR A 198 -7.24 4.94 -6.65
N VAL A 199 -8.19 4.76 -7.55
CA VAL A 199 -8.01 4.10 -8.85
C VAL A 199 -8.03 5.12 -10.00
N SER A 200 -7.61 6.35 -9.72
CA SER A 200 -7.66 7.45 -10.68
C SER A 200 -6.66 7.23 -11.83
N VAL A 201 -7.03 7.70 -13.01
CA VAL A 201 -6.14 7.78 -14.18
C VAL A 201 -5.59 9.19 -14.39
N GLU A 202 -6.15 10.17 -13.68
CA GLU A 202 -5.72 11.56 -13.67
C GLU A 202 -5.29 11.97 -12.26
N PRO A 203 -4.29 12.87 -12.13
CA PRO A 203 -3.83 13.34 -10.83
C PRO A 203 -4.94 13.94 -9.96
N VAL A 204 -5.15 13.35 -8.80
CA VAL A 204 -6.11 13.84 -7.78
C VAL A 204 -5.44 14.70 -6.71
N LEU A 205 -4.13 14.51 -6.47
CA LEU A 205 -3.34 15.34 -5.56
C LEU A 205 -2.49 16.32 -6.36
N ARG A 206 -2.60 17.61 -6.03
CA ARG A 206 -1.84 18.68 -6.68
C ARG A 206 -0.85 19.30 -5.71
N GLY A 207 0.38 19.54 -6.17
CA GLY A 207 1.46 20.10 -5.35
C GLY A 207 1.11 21.44 -4.70
N ARG A 208 0.37 22.30 -5.38
CA ARG A 208 -0.07 23.60 -4.85
C ARG A 208 -0.99 23.53 -3.62
N TRP A 209 -1.57 22.35 -3.31
CA TRP A 209 -2.43 22.15 -2.15
C TRP A 209 -1.68 21.62 -0.93
N LEU A 210 -0.51 21.03 -1.15
CA LEU A 210 0.30 20.44 -0.09
C LEU A 210 0.97 21.51 0.79
N ALA A 211 1.06 21.21 2.07
CA ALA A 211 1.94 21.95 2.97
C ALA A 211 3.40 21.88 2.48
N PRO A 212 4.25 22.88 2.78
CA PRO A 212 5.65 22.89 2.36
C PRO A 212 6.45 21.67 2.80
N ASN A 213 6.12 21.11 3.97
CA ASN A 213 6.78 19.96 4.59
C ASN A 213 5.85 18.74 4.68
N ALA A 214 4.91 18.55 3.76
CA ALA A 214 3.99 17.43 3.79
C ALA A 214 4.71 16.08 3.58
N LEU A 215 4.27 15.04 4.32
CA LEU A 215 4.59 13.64 4.04
C LEU A 215 3.45 13.03 3.23
N VAL A 216 3.73 12.63 2.01
CA VAL A 216 2.74 11.99 1.12
C VAL A 216 2.94 10.47 1.13
N LEU A 217 1.87 9.73 1.38
CA LEU A 217 1.80 8.27 1.34
C LEU A 217 0.98 7.87 0.11
N ALA A 218 1.62 7.47 -0.98
CA ALA A 218 0.95 7.22 -2.26
C ALA A 218 0.88 5.72 -2.57
N VAL A 219 -0.33 5.18 -2.55
CA VAL A 219 -0.61 3.73 -2.62
C VAL A 219 -1.26 3.32 -3.93
N GLY A 220 -2.11 4.16 -4.49
CA GLY A 220 -2.76 3.91 -5.78
C GLY A 220 -1.81 4.07 -6.97
N ALA A 221 -2.38 4.24 -8.16
CA ALA A 221 -1.64 4.41 -9.41
C ALA A 221 -0.68 3.25 -9.73
N THR A 222 -1.12 2.01 -9.49
CA THR A 222 -0.46 0.79 -9.94
C THR A 222 -0.91 0.42 -11.36
N GLY A 223 0.05 0.29 -12.28
CA GLY A 223 -0.17 -0.04 -13.68
C GLY A 223 -0.11 1.15 -14.63
N ASP A 224 -0.05 0.83 -15.93
CA ASP A 224 -0.01 1.83 -16.99
C ASP A 224 -1.30 2.66 -17.04
N GLY A 225 -1.15 3.98 -17.09
CA GLY A 225 -2.26 4.91 -17.21
C GLY A 225 -2.96 5.26 -15.90
N ALA A 226 -2.51 4.76 -14.75
CA ALA A 226 -3.01 5.19 -13.45
C ALA A 226 -2.14 6.32 -12.89
N ARG A 227 -2.75 7.43 -12.45
CA ARG A 227 -2.05 8.56 -11.82
C ARG A 227 -2.85 9.12 -10.64
N GLU A 228 -2.16 9.36 -9.54
CA GLU A 228 -2.72 10.07 -8.38
C GLU A 228 -2.08 11.43 -8.13
N LEU A 229 -0.81 11.59 -8.52
CA LEU A 229 0.03 12.74 -8.19
C LEU A 229 0.35 13.56 -9.45
N ASP A 230 0.28 14.88 -9.35
CA ASP A 230 0.71 15.75 -10.43
C ASP A 230 2.23 15.88 -10.50
N ASP A 231 2.73 16.49 -11.59
CA ASP A 231 4.15 16.65 -11.82
C ASP A 231 4.83 17.58 -10.80
N GLU A 232 4.06 18.46 -10.15
CA GLU A 232 4.60 19.32 -9.11
C GLU A 232 4.93 18.49 -7.86
N VAL A 233 4.01 17.63 -7.38
CA VAL A 233 4.28 16.69 -6.28
C VAL A 233 5.51 15.85 -6.58
N MET A 234 5.57 15.28 -7.79
CA MET A 234 6.65 14.38 -8.19
C MET A 234 8.02 15.07 -8.24
N ARG A 235 8.08 16.32 -8.72
CA ARG A 235 9.34 17.06 -8.86
C ARG A 235 9.84 17.72 -7.58
N THR A 236 8.95 18.00 -6.63
CA THR A 236 9.28 18.75 -5.42
C THR A 236 9.40 17.87 -4.17
N SER A 237 9.21 16.57 -4.30
CA SER A 237 9.29 15.63 -3.18
C SER A 237 10.59 14.81 -3.21
N TYR A 238 11.14 14.53 -2.04
CA TYR A 238 12.13 13.48 -1.83
C TYR A 238 11.40 12.12 -1.88
N ILE A 239 11.69 11.30 -2.88
CA ILE A 239 10.91 10.09 -3.16
C ILE A 239 11.58 8.86 -2.54
N VAL A 240 10.87 8.23 -1.61
CA VAL A 240 11.19 6.94 -1.03
C VAL A 240 10.26 5.88 -1.63
N ALA A 241 10.81 4.80 -2.18
CA ALA A 241 10.03 3.70 -2.73
C ALA A 241 10.02 2.50 -1.78
N GLU A 242 8.97 1.67 -1.85
CA GLU A 242 9.01 0.35 -1.21
C GLU A 242 10.05 -0.56 -1.89
N SER A 243 10.19 -0.44 -3.22
CA SER A 243 11.19 -1.06 -4.08
C SER A 243 11.45 -0.14 -5.26
N ARG A 244 12.71 0.22 -5.50
CA ARG A 244 13.08 1.03 -6.68
C ARG A 244 12.66 0.34 -7.98
N GLU A 245 12.93 -0.95 -8.09
CA GLU A 245 12.62 -1.73 -9.29
C GLU A 245 11.12 -1.82 -9.54
N CYS A 246 10.34 -2.24 -8.52
CA CYS A 246 8.90 -2.41 -8.67
C CYS A 246 8.19 -1.09 -8.93
N VAL A 247 8.54 -0.04 -8.18
CA VAL A 247 7.93 1.30 -8.30
C VAL A 247 8.29 1.94 -9.63
N ALA A 248 9.54 1.84 -10.11
CA ALA A 248 9.93 2.37 -11.41
C ALA A 248 9.19 1.68 -12.57
N ARG A 249 8.94 0.37 -12.44
CA ARG A 249 8.25 -0.42 -13.46
C ARG A 249 6.73 -0.24 -13.45
N GLU A 250 6.11 -0.10 -12.28
CA GLU A 250 4.68 -0.29 -12.09
C GLU A 250 3.93 0.98 -11.68
N SER A 251 4.61 2.02 -11.18
CA SER A 251 3.95 3.27 -10.82
C SER A 251 3.74 4.17 -12.03
N GLY A 252 2.49 4.48 -12.35
CA GLY A 252 2.16 5.47 -13.35
C GLY A 252 2.68 6.86 -12.99
N ASP A 253 2.66 7.24 -11.70
CA ASP A 253 3.20 8.53 -11.24
C ASP A 253 4.68 8.69 -11.58
N ILE A 254 5.51 7.67 -11.30
CA ILE A 254 6.95 7.68 -11.63
C ILE A 254 7.18 7.64 -13.13
N ARG A 255 6.50 6.76 -13.84
CA ARG A 255 6.72 6.55 -15.29
C ARG A 255 6.36 7.77 -16.11
N HIS A 256 5.30 8.49 -15.75
CA HIS A 256 4.87 9.70 -16.44
C HIS A 256 5.72 10.92 -16.09
N SER A 257 6.13 11.07 -14.84
CA SER A 257 6.91 12.23 -14.40
C SER A 257 8.42 12.09 -14.69
N GLY A 258 8.92 10.85 -14.80
CA GLY A 258 10.37 10.60 -14.86
C GLY A 258 11.12 10.97 -13.57
N ALA A 259 10.40 11.11 -12.45
CA ALA A 259 10.99 11.50 -11.17
C ALA A 259 11.97 10.46 -10.65
N LYS A 260 13.04 10.91 -10.02
CA LYS A 260 14.07 10.06 -9.44
C LYS A 260 13.58 9.49 -8.10
N ILE A 261 13.86 8.22 -7.86
CA ILE A 261 13.68 7.56 -6.55
C ILE A 261 15.01 7.68 -5.79
N GLU A 262 15.01 8.39 -4.66
CA GLU A 262 16.21 8.68 -3.88
C GLU A 262 16.58 7.51 -2.95
N ALA A 263 15.58 6.90 -2.30
CA ALA A 263 15.83 5.85 -1.32
C ALA A 263 14.82 4.70 -1.46
N GLU A 264 15.18 3.55 -0.90
CA GLU A 264 14.30 2.40 -0.70
C GLU A 264 13.99 2.26 0.79
N ILE A 265 12.72 2.00 1.14
CA ILE A 265 12.30 2.03 2.55
C ILE A 265 13.05 1.00 3.40
N GLY A 266 13.35 -0.18 2.87
CA GLY A 266 14.12 -1.21 3.59
C GLY A 266 15.54 -0.77 3.94
N GLU A 267 16.18 0.07 3.11
CA GLU A 267 17.47 0.67 3.43
C GLU A 267 17.35 1.62 4.63
N ILE A 268 16.36 2.50 4.63
CA ILE A 268 16.09 3.43 5.74
C ILE A 268 15.81 2.68 7.04
N LEU A 269 15.00 1.62 6.98
CA LEU A 269 14.67 0.76 8.10
C LEU A 269 15.89 0.03 8.68
N ALA A 270 16.90 -0.27 7.83
CA ALA A 270 18.20 -0.83 8.22
C ALA A 270 19.21 0.23 8.70
N GLY A 271 18.82 1.51 8.74
CA GLY A 271 19.69 2.63 9.12
C GLY A 271 20.57 3.16 7.98
N ILE A 272 20.41 2.65 6.76
CA ILE A 272 21.16 3.08 5.58
C ILE A 272 20.46 4.30 4.96
N GLY A 273 21.16 5.43 4.86
CA GLY A 273 20.61 6.63 4.22
C GLY A 273 19.51 7.35 5.01
N ALA A 274 19.23 6.97 6.25
CA ALA A 274 18.22 7.64 7.08
C ALA A 274 18.50 9.14 7.25
N SER A 275 19.77 9.54 7.35
CA SER A 275 20.18 10.95 7.42
C SER A 275 19.98 11.74 6.13
N SER A 276 19.65 11.10 5.03
CA SER A 276 19.36 11.75 3.74
C SER A 276 17.90 12.15 3.60
N VAL A 277 17.02 11.67 4.47
CA VAL A 277 15.61 12.11 4.50
C VAL A 277 15.56 13.56 4.97
N PRO A 278 15.02 14.50 4.18
CA PRO A 278 15.05 15.90 4.54
C PRO A 278 14.09 16.19 5.72
N GLY A 279 14.53 17.03 6.64
CA GLY A 279 13.70 17.59 7.72
C GLY A 279 12.83 18.77 7.27
N ASP A 280 13.06 19.27 6.05
CA ASP A 280 12.28 20.31 5.40
C ASP A 280 11.96 19.91 3.94
N GLY A 281 10.99 20.57 3.33
CA GLY A 281 10.49 20.18 2.02
C GLY A 281 9.52 18.99 2.10
N ARG A 282 9.17 18.42 0.97
CA ARG A 282 8.18 17.32 0.88
C ARG A 282 8.85 15.97 0.81
N VAL A 283 8.28 14.98 1.50
CA VAL A 283 8.67 13.58 1.38
C VAL A 283 7.52 12.79 0.79
N LEU A 284 7.79 11.93 -0.18
CA LEU A 284 6.83 11.04 -0.81
C LEU A 284 7.25 9.58 -0.58
N TYR A 285 6.42 8.79 0.08
CA TYR A 285 6.55 7.34 0.13
C TYR A 285 5.62 6.70 -0.89
N LYS A 286 6.21 6.03 -1.89
CA LYS A 286 5.46 5.40 -2.99
C LYS A 286 5.49 3.89 -2.88
N THR A 287 4.31 3.26 -2.92
CA THR A 287 4.14 1.81 -2.91
C THR A 287 3.39 1.32 -4.15
N VAL A 288 3.63 0.09 -4.56
CA VAL A 288 2.89 -0.63 -5.61
C VAL A 288 2.53 -2.05 -5.18
N GLY A 289 3.02 -2.48 -4.00
CA GLY A 289 2.81 -3.79 -3.40
C GLY A 289 3.73 -4.87 -3.95
N MET A 290 4.27 -5.70 -3.08
CA MET A 290 5.22 -6.76 -3.41
C MET A 290 4.74 -8.13 -2.92
N ALA A 291 5.20 -9.22 -3.56
CA ALA A 291 4.84 -10.58 -3.17
C ALA A 291 5.41 -10.97 -1.80
N ILE A 292 6.55 -10.39 -1.40
CA ILE A 292 7.13 -10.63 -0.07
C ILE A 292 6.22 -10.19 1.06
N GLU A 293 5.43 -9.16 0.85
CA GLU A 293 4.46 -8.66 1.83
C GLU A 293 3.29 -9.63 2.00
N ASP A 294 2.84 -10.24 0.90
CA ASP A 294 1.80 -11.26 0.90
C ASP A 294 2.32 -12.54 1.61
N LEU A 295 3.58 -12.92 1.39
CA LEU A 295 4.22 -14.05 2.08
C LEU A 295 4.37 -13.79 3.58
N ALA A 296 4.78 -12.57 3.97
CA ALA A 296 4.89 -12.19 5.38
C ALA A 296 3.53 -12.29 6.09
N ALA A 297 2.47 -11.78 5.46
CA ALA A 297 1.11 -11.89 5.99
C ALA A 297 0.64 -13.36 6.08
N ALA A 298 0.89 -14.16 5.06
CA ALA A 298 0.53 -15.58 5.06
C ALA A 298 1.24 -16.36 6.17
N ARG A 299 2.52 -16.03 6.46
CA ARG A 299 3.26 -16.62 7.59
C ARG A 299 2.65 -16.24 8.94
N VAL A 300 2.23 -14.99 9.13
CA VAL A 300 1.53 -14.55 10.36
C VAL A 300 0.25 -15.36 10.55
N VAL A 301 -0.57 -15.48 9.51
CA VAL A 301 -1.80 -16.29 9.58
C VAL A 301 -1.51 -17.75 9.90
N TRP A 302 -0.50 -18.34 9.28
CA TRP A 302 -0.11 -19.72 9.50
C TRP A 302 0.40 -19.97 10.91
N GLN A 303 1.21 -19.06 11.45
CA GLN A 303 1.76 -19.15 12.81
C GLN A 303 0.69 -19.01 13.89
N ALA A 304 -0.29 -18.13 13.69
CA ALA A 304 -1.39 -17.93 14.63
C ALA A 304 -2.33 -19.15 14.76
N ARG A 305 -2.20 -20.14 13.86
CA ARG A 305 -3.03 -21.36 13.83
C ARG A 305 -2.31 -22.62 14.34
N ARG A 306 -1.05 -22.50 14.70
CA ARG A 306 -0.27 -23.57 15.31
C ARG A 306 -0.29 -23.48 16.82
#